data_2059ff85eaae727b454463a4236a8956
#
_entry.id   2059ff85eaae727b454463a4236a8956
#
_cell.length_a   1.000
_cell.length_b   1.000
_cell.length_c   1.000
_cell.angle_alpha   90.00
_cell.angle_beta   90.00
_cell.angle_gamma   90.00
#
_symmetry.space_group_name_H-M   'P 1'
#
loop_
_entity.id
_entity.type
_entity.pdbx_description
1 polymer ?
#
loop_
_entity_poly.entity_id
_entity_poly.type
_entity_poly.pdbx_seq_one_letter_code
_entity_poly.pdbx_strand_id
1 'polypeptide(L)'
;MRTLFVGDLHAKADLLPLISRAAQRENTDRMVLLGDVCDDWNVSNNGLIRFFETFTSWYRREAGEREVIPLLGNHDVPYFLKQGSSSYARVRALAPGFKPGAHRKVHELMQNIPFQLAWSDGNILATHAGLTRAWGRRRLGTDYMDMPVEEVTDRLNRMLLHPASLVVPMTDIGPARGGAGTPSPLWCDRGEFAEDGDMHLTQVVGHTPVPTVLHEHDAWFCDTFSTMSDGSPIGDGSLLMLSEGGFYSVPLLG
;
A
#
# COMPACT_ATOMS: atom_id res chain seq x y z
N MET A 1 -8.16 -18.28 9.70
CA MET A 1 -6.89 -17.72 9.18
C MET A 1 -6.66 -16.38 9.85
N ARG A 2 -5.42 -16.06 10.24
CA ARG A 2 -5.04 -14.80 10.93
C ARG A 2 -4.24 -13.97 9.96
N THR A 3 -4.76 -12.77 9.60
CA THR A 3 -4.15 -11.86 8.64
C THR A 3 -3.68 -10.59 9.33
N LEU A 4 -2.39 -10.29 9.23
CA LEU A 4 -1.77 -9.05 9.73
C LEU A 4 -1.65 -8.04 8.60
N PHE A 5 -2.19 -6.85 8.79
CA PHE A 5 -2.02 -5.72 7.87
C PHE A 5 -0.95 -4.78 8.41
N VAL A 6 -0.05 -4.40 7.53
CA VAL A 6 1.11 -3.54 7.82
C VAL A 6 0.99 -2.28 6.98
N GLY A 7 0.98 -1.13 7.61
CA GLY A 7 0.97 0.18 6.93
C GLY A 7 2.27 0.52 6.21
N ASP A 8 2.39 1.75 5.82
CA ASP A 8 3.42 2.30 4.94
C ASP A 8 4.82 2.21 5.56
N LEU A 9 5.73 1.47 4.95
CA LEU A 9 7.08 1.23 5.50
C LEU A 9 8.05 2.40 5.31
N HIS A 10 7.92 3.13 4.21
CA HIS A 10 8.74 4.29 3.89
C HIS A 10 10.23 4.09 4.17
N ALA A 11 10.80 3.03 3.60
CA ALA A 11 12.22 2.67 3.70
C ALA A 11 12.79 2.53 5.13
N LYS A 12 11.94 2.27 6.14
CA LYS A 12 12.33 2.11 7.56
C LYS A 12 12.74 0.66 7.85
N ALA A 13 14.02 0.33 7.66
CA ALA A 13 14.55 -1.03 7.83
C ALA A 13 14.37 -1.57 9.26
N ASP A 14 14.40 -0.70 10.26
CA ASP A 14 14.29 -1.08 11.68
C ASP A 14 12.89 -1.62 12.03
N LEU A 15 11.87 -1.33 11.23
CA LEU A 15 10.53 -1.89 11.40
C LEU A 15 10.47 -3.38 11.05
N LEU A 16 11.25 -3.85 10.07
CA LEU A 16 11.16 -5.21 9.55
C LEU A 16 11.30 -6.30 10.62
N PRO A 17 12.33 -6.29 11.50
CA PRO A 17 12.42 -7.27 12.59
C PRO A 17 11.32 -7.11 13.64
N LEU A 18 10.77 -5.92 13.83
CA LEU A 18 9.67 -5.69 14.77
C LEU A 18 8.37 -6.30 14.23
N ILE A 19 8.08 -6.10 12.95
CA ILE A 19 6.94 -6.69 12.24
C ILE A 19 7.02 -8.23 12.29
N SER A 20 8.21 -8.82 12.03
CA SER A 20 8.39 -10.27 12.17
C SER A 20 8.04 -10.77 13.57
N ARG A 21 8.50 -10.08 14.62
CA ARG A 21 8.19 -10.45 16.02
C ARG A 21 6.70 -10.33 16.32
N ALA A 22 6.05 -9.27 15.85
CA ALA A 22 4.60 -9.09 16.01
C ALA A 22 3.84 -10.21 15.29
N ALA A 23 4.19 -10.53 14.04
CA ALA A 23 3.59 -11.59 13.27
C ALA A 23 3.75 -12.96 13.93
N GLN A 24 4.92 -13.24 14.52
CA GLN A 24 5.17 -14.47 15.26
C GLN A 24 4.37 -14.55 16.56
N ARG A 25 4.35 -13.47 17.35
CA ARG A 25 3.58 -13.37 18.60
C ARG A 25 2.10 -13.60 18.36
N GLU A 26 1.57 -13.05 17.27
CA GLU A 26 0.16 -13.16 16.89
C GLU A 26 -0.18 -14.45 16.14
N ASN A 27 0.76 -15.35 15.90
CA ASN A 27 0.57 -16.57 15.10
C ASN A 27 -0.08 -16.26 13.74
N THR A 28 0.51 -15.32 13.02
CA THR A 28 0.00 -14.80 11.75
C THR A 28 0.19 -15.83 10.63
N ASP A 29 -0.89 -16.17 9.92
CA ASP A 29 -0.87 -17.04 8.74
C ASP A 29 -0.55 -16.25 7.46
N ARG A 30 -1.02 -14.99 7.39
CA ARG A 30 -0.90 -14.11 6.24
C ARG A 30 -0.51 -12.70 6.66
N MET A 31 0.34 -12.05 5.88
CA MET A 31 0.70 -10.65 6.05
C MET A 31 0.40 -9.88 4.76
N VAL A 32 -0.35 -8.79 4.85
CA VAL A 32 -0.63 -7.86 3.75
C VAL A 32 0.09 -6.56 4.03
N LEU A 33 1.05 -6.19 3.17
CA LEU A 33 1.75 -4.90 3.23
C LEU A 33 0.97 -3.92 2.36
N LEU A 34 0.54 -2.80 2.92
CA LEU A 34 -0.42 -1.88 2.29
C LEU A 34 0.22 -0.89 1.30
N GLY A 35 1.47 -1.10 0.93
CA GLY A 35 2.18 -0.26 -0.04
C GLY A 35 3.11 0.75 0.61
N ASP A 36 3.61 1.68 -0.22
CA ASP A 36 4.60 2.69 0.14
C ASP A 36 5.79 2.11 0.92
N VAL A 37 6.39 1.09 0.30
CA VAL A 37 7.63 0.48 0.76
C VAL A 37 8.80 1.43 0.50
N CYS A 38 8.73 2.18 -0.61
CA CYS A 38 9.74 3.12 -1.07
C CYS A 38 9.63 4.48 -0.38
N ASP A 39 10.76 5.20 -0.43
CA ASP A 39 10.92 6.62 -0.13
C ASP A 39 10.58 7.05 1.31
N ASP A 40 11.40 7.93 1.84
CA ASP A 40 11.15 8.71 3.04
C ASP A 40 11.86 10.06 2.90
N TRP A 41 11.58 11.00 3.79
CA TRP A 41 12.07 12.38 3.77
C TRP A 41 13.59 12.47 3.62
N ASN A 42 14.35 11.76 4.44
CA ASN A 42 15.81 11.88 4.54
C ASN A 42 16.58 10.67 3.97
N VAL A 43 15.93 9.81 3.20
CA VAL A 43 16.58 8.65 2.60
C VAL A 43 17.34 9.06 1.35
N SER A 44 18.64 8.71 1.28
CA SER A 44 19.46 8.89 0.08
C SER A 44 19.22 7.78 -0.95
N ASN A 45 19.70 7.97 -2.21
CA ASN A 45 19.70 6.91 -3.22
C ASN A 45 20.30 5.60 -2.70
N ASN A 46 21.48 5.66 -2.08
CA ASN A 46 22.15 4.48 -1.52
C ASN A 46 21.43 3.93 -0.28
N GLY A 47 20.78 4.78 0.49
CA GLY A 47 19.94 4.37 1.62
C GLY A 47 18.77 3.53 1.16
N LEU A 48 18.03 3.99 0.13
CA LEU A 48 16.91 3.26 -0.45
C LEU A 48 17.35 1.92 -1.07
N ILE A 49 18.49 1.89 -1.78
CA ILE A 49 19.03 0.63 -2.33
C ILE A 49 19.31 -0.37 -1.20
N ARG A 50 20.03 0.03 -0.15
CA ARG A 50 20.31 -0.85 1.00
C ARG A 50 19.05 -1.31 1.71
N PHE A 51 18.08 -0.42 1.86
CA PHE A 51 16.78 -0.80 2.42
C PHE A 51 16.13 -1.90 1.57
N PHE A 52 16.06 -1.73 0.25
CA PHE A 52 15.44 -2.72 -0.64
C PHE A 52 16.17 -4.07 -0.69
N GLU A 53 17.50 -4.09 -0.56
CA GLU A 53 18.26 -5.32 -0.40
C GLU A 53 17.88 -6.05 0.90
N THR A 54 17.74 -5.29 1.99
CA THR A 54 17.29 -5.81 3.29
C THR A 54 15.83 -6.28 3.22
N PHE A 55 14.95 -5.47 2.64
CA PHE A 55 13.53 -5.79 2.46
C PHE A 55 13.33 -7.06 1.61
N THR A 56 14.05 -7.20 0.50
CA THR A 56 13.97 -8.40 -0.35
C THR A 56 14.40 -9.65 0.41
N SER A 57 15.44 -9.56 1.24
CA SER A 57 15.92 -10.66 2.07
C SER A 57 14.91 -11.00 3.18
N TRP A 58 14.35 -9.98 3.81
CA TRP A 58 13.30 -10.11 4.82
C TRP A 58 12.03 -10.73 4.21
N TYR A 59 11.56 -10.21 3.07
CA TYR A 59 10.40 -10.74 2.35
C TYR A 59 10.54 -12.24 2.07
N ARG A 60 11.69 -12.69 1.53
CA ARG A 60 11.93 -14.10 1.23
C ARG A 60 11.89 -14.99 2.48
N ARG A 61 12.38 -14.50 3.60
CA ARG A 61 12.33 -15.25 4.88
C ARG A 61 10.90 -15.34 5.37
N GLU A 62 10.15 -14.24 5.41
CA GLU A 62 8.76 -14.24 5.85
C GLU A 62 7.86 -15.08 4.92
N ALA A 63 8.08 -15.02 3.60
CA ALA A 63 7.36 -15.83 2.62
C ALA A 63 7.66 -17.34 2.73
N GLY A 64 8.72 -17.72 3.41
CA GLY A 64 9.01 -19.11 3.78
C GLY A 64 8.23 -19.59 5.00
N GLU A 65 7.69 -18.69 5.80
CA GLU A 65 6.97 -19.00 7.06
C GLU A 65 5.46 -18.76 6.95
N ARG A 66 5.03 -17.81 6.12
CA ARG A 66 3.63 -17.39 5.96
C ARG A 66 3.37 -16.82 4.58
N GLU A 67 2.09 -16.66 4.22
CA GLU A 67 1.75 -15.92 3.01
C GLU A 67 2.06 -14.43 3.19
N VAL A 68 2.83 -13.82 2.26
CA VAL A 68 3.15 -12.39 2.29
C VAL A 68 2.70 -11.74 0.99
N ILE A 69 1.80 -10.77 1.07
CA ILE A 69 1.18 -10.08 -0.05
C ILE A 69 1.58 -8.60 0.00
N PRO A 70 2.58 -8.18 -0.76
CA PRO A 70 2.94 -6.78 -0.85
C PRO A 70 2.07 -6.06 -1.88
N LEU A 71 1.41 -4.99 -1.46
CA LEU A 71 0.72 -4.08 -2.37
C LEU A 71 1.67 -2.97 -2.83
N LEU A 72 1.37 -2.37 -3.99
CA LEU A 72 2.04 -1.16 -4.46
C LEU A 72 1.32 0.07 -3.91
N GLY A 73 2.09 1.00 -3.36
CA GLY A 73 1.65 2.36 -3.09
C GLY A 73 2.08 3.34 -4.19
N ASN A 74 1.66 4.60 -4.06
CA ASN A 74 1.99 5.63 -5.04
C ASN A 74 3.50 5.94 -5.10
N HIS A 75 4.24 5.79 -4.00
CA HIS A 75 5.70 5.91 -3.98
C HIS A 75 6.42 4.73 -4.67
N ASP A 76 5.79 3.57 -4.74
CA ASP A 76 6.39 2.34 -5.30
C ASP A 76 6.28 2.27 -6.83
N VAL A 77 5.16 2.75 -7.40
CA VAL A 77 4.85 2.61 -8.84
C VAL A 77 5.95 3.16 -9.75
N PRO A 78 6.60 4.31 -9.50
CA PRO A 78 7.71 4.78 -10.34
C PRO A 78 8.88 3.81 -10.40
N TYR A 79 9.20 3.12 -9.30
CA TYR A 79 10.28 2.13 -9.27
C TYR A 79 9.86 0.79 -9.89
N PHE A 80 8.57 0.45 -9.81
CA PHE A 80 8.03 -0.76 -10.45
C PHE A 80 8.06 -0.66 -11.98
N LEU A 81 7.93 0.54 -12.56
CA LEU A 81 7.95 0.78 -13.99
C LEU A 81 9.38 0.81 -14.56
N LYS A 82 9.56 0.23 -15.75
CA LYS A 82 10.87 0.22 -16.42
C LYS A 82 11.31 1.62 -16.81
N GLN A 83 12.53 2.01 -16.42
CA GLN A 83 13.15 3.27 -16.81
C GLN A 83 13.19 3.42 -18.35
N GLY A 84 12.90 4.62 -18.83
CA GLY A 84 12.85 4.92 -20.26
C GLY A 84 11.52 4.58 -20.95
N SER A 85 10.58 3.91 -20.27
CA SER A 85 9.21 3.74 -20.81
C SER A 85 8.43 5.05 -20.73
N SER A 86 7.42 5.19 -21.61
CA SER A 86 6.50 6.34 -21.59
C SER A 86 5.70 6.40 -20.29
N SER A 87 5.32 5.25 -19.73
CA SER A 87 4.63 5.14 -18.44
C SER A 87 5.49 5.68 -17.30
N TYR A 88 6.75 5.25 -17.21
CA TYR A 88 7.71 5.79 -16.23
C TYR A 88 7.87 7.30 -16.33
N ALA A 89 8.06 7.83 -17.57
CA ALA A 89 8.22 9.26 -17.79
C ALA A 89 7.02 10.09 -17.28
N ARG A 90 5.80 9.53 -17.37
CA ARG A 90 4.57 10.19 -16.91
C ARG A 90 4.41 10.17 -15.41
N VAL A 91 4.78 9.08 -14.72
CA VAL A 91 4.46 8.89 -13.30
C VAL A 91 5.58 9.29 -12.34
N ARG A 92 6.86 9.26 -12.77
CA ARG A 92 8.00 9.52 -11.88
C ARG A 92 7.98 10.87 -11.16
N ALA A 93 7.34 11.88 -11.78
CA ALA A 93 7.24 13.21 -11.20
C ALA A 93 6.05 13.37 -10.23
N LEU A 94 5.17 12.37 -10.16
CA LEU A 94 3.98 12.41 -9.31
C LEU A 94 4.28 11.89 -7.90
N ALA A 95 5.24 10.96 -7.75
CA ALA A 95 5.60 10.42 -6.45
C ALA A 95 6.53 11.38 -5.69
N PRO A 96 6.12 11.91 -4.55
CA PRO A 96 6.97 12.77 -3.73
C PRO A 96 8.23 12.03 -3.29
N GLY A 97 9.37 12.70 -3.30
CA GLY A 97 10.63 12.10 -2.83
C GLY A 97 11.26 11.03 -3.73
N PHE A 98 10.71 10.77 -4.93
CA PHE A 98 11.27 9.81 -5.88
C PHE A 98 12.76 10.03 -6.12
N LYS A 99 13.55 8.94 -6.12
CA LYS A 99 15.02 8.95 -6.18
C LYS A 99 15.53 8.31 -7.48
N PRO A 100 15.72 9.10 -8.55
CA PRO A 100 16.13 8.58 -9.87
C PRO A 100 17.42 7.75 -9.84
N GLY A 101 18.38 8.11 -8.95
CA GLY A 101 19.65 7.39 -8.81
C GLY A 101 19.53 5.99 -8.19
N ALA A 102 18.44 5.71 -7.47
CA ALA A 102 18.16 4.39 -6.91
C ALA A 102 17.35 3.51 -7.87
N HIS A 103 16.65 4.11 -8.83
CA HIS A 103 15.61 3.47 -9.63
C HIS A 103 16.05 2.12 -10.21
N ARG A 104 17.15 2.06 -10.96
CA ARG A 104 17.58 0.84 -11.64
C ARG A 104 17.71 -0.35 -10.69
N LYS A 105 18.39 -0.14 -9.56
CA LYS A 105 18.64 -1.21 -8.60
C LYS A 105 17.37 -1.62 -7.84
N VAL A 106 16.55 -0.65 -7.45
CA VAL A 106 15.26 -0.90 -6.78
C VAL A 106 14.32 -1.63 -7.73
N HIS A 107 14.22 -1.20 -9.00
CA HIS A 107 13.43 -1.89 -10.02
C HIS A 107 13.85 -3.37 -10.16
N GLU A 108 15.15 -3.65 -10.30
CA GLU A 108 15.67 -5.02 -10.40
C GLU A 108 15.27 -5.88 -9.19
N LEU A 109 15.31 -5.32 -7.99
CA LEU A 109 14.93 -6.03 -6.76
C LEU A 109 13.40 -6.27 -6.69
N MET A 110 12.61 -5.27 -7.06
CA MET A 110 11.14 -5.37 -7.07
C MET A 110 10.62 -6.47 -8.01
N GLN A 111 11.30 -6.73 -9.14
CA GLN A 111 10.90 -7.80 -10.07
C GLN A 111 10.92 -9.21 -9.46
N ASN A 112 11.55 -9.39 -8.30
CA ASN A 112 11.60 -10.66 -7.57
C ASN A 112 10.54 -10.78 -6.49
N ILE A 113 9.62 -9.80 -6.39
CA ILE A 113 8.58 -9.72 -5.38
C ILE A 113 7.23 -9.63 -6.11
N PRO A 114 6.25 -10.47 -5.80
CA PRO A 114 4.95 -10.50 -6.49
C PRO A 114 4.03 -9.39 -5.99
N PHE A 115 4.36 -8.15 -6.27
CA PHE A 115 3.51 -7.01 -5.92
C PHE A 115 2.13 -7.10 -6.55
N GLN A 116 1.12 -6.64 -5.83
CA GLN A 116 -0.27 -6.52 -6.25
C GLN A 116 -0.76 -5.08 -6.07
N LEU A 117 -1.92 -4.73 -6.66
CA LEU A 117 -2.61 -3.46 -6.37
C LEU A 117 -3.71 -3.63 -5.33
N ALA A 118 -4.23 -4.85 -5.19
CA ALA A 118 -5.31 -5.15 -4.27
C ALA A 118 -5.23 -6.60 -3.78
N TRP A 119 -5.79 -6.83 -2.61
CA TRP A 119 -6.03 -8.14 -2.03
C TRP A 119 -7.44 -8.18 -1.43
N SER A 120 -8.10 -9.35 -1.44
CA SER A 120 -9.42 -9.52 -0.85
C SER A 120 -9.59 -10.84 -0.11
N ASP A 121 -10.52 -10.86 0.86
CA ASP A 121 -10.98 -12.04 1.57
C ASP A 121 -12.43 -11.80 2.07
N GLY A 122 -13.37 -12.65 1.65
CA GLY A 122 -14.79 -12.46 1.94
C GLY A 122 -15.32 -11.11 1.41
N ASN A 123 -15.70 -10.19 2.29
CA ASN A 123 -16.14 -8.83 1.95
C ASN A 123 -15.06 -7.77 2.22
N ILE A 124 -13.81 -8.18 2.41
CA ILE A 124 -12.71 -7.27 2.72
C ILE A 124 -11.92 -7.00 1.45
N LEU A 125 -11.65 -5.74 1.19
CA LEU A 125 -10.74 -5.27 0.13
C LEU A 125 -9.59 -4.49 0.76
N ALA A 126 -8.35 -4.92 0.54
CA ALA A 126 -7.17 -4.13 0.86
C ALA A 126 -6.59 -3.51 -0.41
N THR A 127 -6.39 -2.20 -0.38
CA THR A 127 -5.65 -1.42 -1.38
C THR A 127 -4.75 -0.43 -0.67
N HIS A 128 -3.86 0.25 -1.38
CA HIS A 128 -2.99 1.22 -0.73
C HIS A 128 -3.77 2.38 -0.08
N ALA A 129 -4.69 3.03 -0.82
CA ALA A 129 -5.32 4.27 -0.37
C ALA A 129 -6.86 4.23 -0.27
N GLY A 130 -7.50 3.16 -0.75
CA GLY A 130 -8.96 3.01 -0.71
C GLY A 130 -9.64 3.24 -2.06
N LEU A 131 -10.68 2.45 -2.30
CA LEU A 131 -11.50 2.50 -3.50
C LEU A 131 -12.70 3.43 -3.27
N THR A 132 -12.85 4.47 -4.09
CA THR A 132 -14.02 5.33 -4.11
C THR A 132 -15.05 4.85 -5.15
N ARG A 133 -16.33 5.11 -4.90
CA ARG A 133 -17.43 4.72 -5.81
C ARG A 133 -17.30 5.38 -7.18
N ALA A 134 -16.95 6.65 -7.22
CA ALA A 134 -16.82 7.39 -8.47
C ALA A 134 -15.67 6.85 -9.32
N TRP A 135 -14.51 6.54 -8.71
CA TRP A 135 -13.39 5.95 -9.42
C TRP A 135 -13.72 4.53 -9.90
N GLY A 136 -14.32 3.71 -9.04
CA GLY A 136 -14.74 2.36 -9.39
C GLY A 136 -15.68 2.34 -10.60
N ARG A 137 -16.76 3.12 -10.57
CA ARG A 137 -17.69 3.23 -11.71
C ARG A 137 -17.01 3.69 -13.00
N ARG A 138 -16.08 4.62 -12.90
CA ARG A 138 -15.36 5.17 -14.06
C ARG A 138 -14.33 4.21 -14.65
N ARG A 139 -13.67 3.39 -13.83
CA ARG A 139 -12.48 2.61 -14.23
C ARG A 139 -12.69 1.11 -14.23
N LEU A 140 -13.56 0.60 -13.37
CA LEU A 140 -13.86 -0.83 -13.29
C LEU A 140 -15.17 -1.18 -14.03
N GLY A 141 -16.03 -0.21 -14.28
CA GLY A 141 -17.32 -0.38 -14.96
C GLY A 141 -18.47 0.15 -14.11
N THR A 142 -19.58 0.48 -14.73
CA THR A 142 -20.76 1.05 -14.03
C THR A 142 -21.42 0.08 -13.07
N ASP A 143 -21.23 -1.20 -13.30
CA ASP A 143 -21.73 -2.36 -12.57
C ASP A 143 -20.77 -2.86 -11.47
N TYR A 144 -19.63 -2.19 -11.25
CA TYR A 144 -18.60 -2.69 -10.34
C TYR A 144 -19.11 -2.90 -8.89
N MET A 145 -20.11 -2.15 -8.46
CA MET A 145 -20.69 -2.28 -7.11
C MET A 145 -21.51 -3.57 -6.92
N ASP A 146 -21.91 -4.20 -8.01
CA ASP A 146 -22.62 -5.49 -7.99
C ASP A 146 -21.64 -6.67 -8.21
N MET A 147 -20.33 -6.39 -8.40
CA MET A 147 -19.34 -7.42 -8.59
C MET A 147 -18.93 -8.05 -7.26
N PRO A 148 -18.61 -9.36 -7.26
CA PRO A 148 -17.88 -9.97 -6.15
C PRO A 148 -16.55 -9.24 -5.92
N VAL A 149 -16.13 -9.12 -4.66
CA VAL A 149 -14.88 -8.41 -4.30
C VAL A 149 -13.65 -9.02 -4.99
N GLU A 150 -13.65 -10.33 -5.22
CA GLU A 150 -12.60 -11.03 -5.93
C GLU A 150 -12.47 -10.54 -7.39
N GLU A 151 -13.59 -10.24 -8.04
CA GLU A 151 -13.58 -9.68 -9.40
C GLU A 151 -13.05 -8.24 -9.40
N VAL A 152 -13.42 -7.42 -8.42
CA VAL A 152 -12.86 -6.07 -8.22
C VAL A 152 -11.33 -6.16 -8.05
N THR A 153 -10.89 -7.05 -7.17
CA THR A 153 -9.46 -7.33 -6.91
C THR A 153 -8.72 -7.76 -8.16
N ASP A 154 -9.29 -8.69 -8.92
CA ASP A 154 -8.72 -9.18 -10.18
C ASP A 154 -8.59 -8.06 -11.22
N ARG A 155 -9.61 -7.21 -11.36
CA ARG A 155 -9.59 -6.07 -12.30
C ARG A 155 -8.49 -5.07 -11.93
N LEU A 156 -8.31 -4.78 -10.64
CA LEU A 156 -7.23 -3.93 -10.15
C LEU A 156 -5.87 -4.57 -10.45
N ASN A 157 -5.68 -5.84 -10.11
CA ASN A 157 -4.40 -6.54 -10.29
C ASN A 157 -4.03 -6.74 -11.76
N ARG A 158 -5.00 -6.89 -12.67
CA ARG A 158 -4.74 -6.92 -14.14
C ARG A 158 -4.06 -5.66 -14.67
N MET A 159 -4.17 -4.51 -13.97
CA MET A 159 -3.46 -3.29 -14.37
C MET A 159 -1.93 -3.46 -14.31
N LEU A 160 -1.42 -4.40 -13.49
CA LEU A 160 0.01 -4.71 -13.42
C LEU A 160 0.54 -5.44 -14.65
N LEU A 161 -0.33 -6.14 -15.38
CA LEU A 161 0.07 -6.89 -16.59
C LEU A 161 0.48 -5.97 -17.74
N HIS A 162 0.01 -4.72 -17.72
CA HIS A 162 0.31 -3.73 -18.75
C HIS A 162 0.77 -2.43 -18.09
N PRO A 163 2.07 -2.08 -18.14
CA PRO A 163 2.62 -0.89 -17.50
C PRO A 163 1.89 0.42 -17.83
N ALA A 164 1.31 0.53 -19.04
CA ALA A 164 0.51 1.69 -19.43
C ALA A 164 -0.78 1.84 -18.59
N SER A 165 -1.33 0.74 -18.08
CA SER A 165 -2.54 0.75 -17.26
C SER A 165 -2.27 1.34 -15.86
N LEU A 166 -1.04 1.22 -15.34
CA LEU A 166 -0.66 1.83 -14.05
C LEU A 166 -0.60 3.37 -14.10
N VAL A 167 -0.49 3.95 -15.28
CA VAL A 167 -0.53 5.41 -15.44
C VAL A 167 -1.87 5.97 -14.97
N VAL A 168 -2.96 5.23 -15.21
CA VAL A 168 -4.31 5.68 -14.85
C VAL A 168 -4.45 5.89 -13.33
N PRO A 169 -4.26 4.88 -12.47
CA PRO A 169 -4.36 5.11 -11.04
C PRO A 169 -3.31 6.10 -10.52
N MET A 170 -2.14 6.20 -11.14
CA MET A 170 -1.11 7.18 -10.74
C MET A 170 -1.46 8.61 -11.11
N THR A 171 -2.25 8.87 -12.15
CA THR A 171 -2.65 10.22 -12.58
C THR A 171 -4.02 10.66 -12.05
N ASP A 172 -4.83 9.71 -11.57
CA ASP A 172 -6.13 10.01 -10.97
C ASP A 172 -5.93 10.42 -9.49
N ILE A 173 -5.43 11.65 -9.31
CA ILE A 173 -5.14 12.27 -8.01
C ILE A 173 -6.32 13.17 -7.63
N GLY A 174 -6.81 13.02 -6.41
CA GLY A 174 -7.88 13.83 -5.87
C GLY A 174 -7.42 15.21 -5.37
N PRO A 175 -8.37 16.13 -5.08
CA PRO A 175 -8.08 17.47 -4.60
C PRO A 175 -7.27 17.52 -3.30
N ALA A 176 -7.48 16.62 -2.39
CA ALA A 176 -6.76 16.56 -1.11
C ALA A 176 -5.24 16.37 -1.29
N ARG A 177 -4.83 15.77 -2.42
CA ARG A 177 -3.42 15.55 -2.79
C ARG A 177 -2.97 16.45 -3.94
N GLY A 178 -3.69 17.57 -4.19
CA GLY A 178 -3.32 18.58 -5.17
C GLY A 178 -3.70 18.27 -6.62
N GLY A 179 -4.47 17.21 -6.86
CA GLY A 179 -5.04 16.88 -8.16
C GLY A 179 -6.39 17.58 -8.39
N ALA A 180 -7.02 17.27 -9.51
CA ALA A 180 -8.35 17.77 -9.87
C ALA A 180 -9.28 16.62 -10.32
N GLY A 181 -8.85 15.39 -10.12
CA GLY A 181 -9.55 14.19 -10.55
C GLY A 181 -10.31 13.49 -9.43
N THR A 182 -10.89 12.34 -9.77
CA THR A 182 -11.42 11.39 -8.80
C THR A 182 -10.26 10.57 -8.25
N PRO A 183 -10.07 10.51 -6.91
CA PRO A 183 -8.92 9.83 -6.34
C PRO A 183 -8.97 8.32 -6.59
N SER A 184 -7.86 7.76 -7.01
CA SER A 184 -7.68 6.34 -7.23
C SER A 184 -7.33 5.58 -5.94
N PRO A 185 -7.32 4.22 -5.96
CA PRO A 185 -6.83 3.41 -4.84
C PRO A 185 -5.35 3.59 -4.47
N LEU A 186 -4.63 4.46 -5.19
CA LEU A 186 -3.25 4.86 -4.88
C LEU A 186 -3.15 6.26 -4.24
N TRP A 187 -4.23 7.07 -4.26
CA TRP A 187 -4.16 8.47 -3.88
C TRP A 187 -5.31 8.96 -3.00
N CYS A 188 -6.31 8.12 -2.72
CA CYS A 188 -7.47 8.54 -1.95
C CYS A 188 -7.07 8.97 -0.54
N ASP A 189 -7.33 10.23 -0.20
CA ASP A 189 -7.16 10.71 1.17
C ASP A 189 -8.34 10.28 2.04
N ARG A 190 -8.13 10.18 3.36
CA ARG A 190 -9.19 9.84 4.33
C ARG A 190 -10.41 10.73 4.22
N GLY A 191 -10.23 12.04 3.99
CA GLY A 191 -11.35 12.97 3.80
C GLY A 191 -12.15 12.67 2.53
N GLU A 192 -11.48 12.37 1.43
CA GLU A 192 -12.12 11.98 0.16
C GLU A 192 -12.82 10.62 0.29
N PHE A 193 -12.23 9.70 1.05
CA PHE A 193 -12.85 8.41 1.35
C PHE A 193 -14.13 8.58 2.17
N ALA A 194 -14.15 9.48 3.15
CA ALA A 194 -15.34 9.79 3.94
C ALA A 194 -16.50 10.31 3.09
N GLU A 195 -16.21 11.03 1.98
CA GLU A 195 -17.21 11.58 1.07
C GLU A 195 -17.72 10.56 0.04
N ASP A 196 -16.85 9.72 -0.51
CA ASP A 196 -17.18 8.84 -1.65
C ASP A 196 -16.60 7.42 -1.54
N GLY A 197 -16.14 6.98 -0.38
CA GLY A 197 -15.64 5.62 -0.16
C GLY A 197 -16.70 4.57 -0.53
N ASP A 198 -16.24 3.42 -1.04
CA ASP A 198 -17.12 2.30 -1.30
C ASP A 198 -17.44 1.56 0.00
N MET A 199 -18.62 1.83 0.54
CA MET A 199 -19.12 1.28 1.81
C MET A 199 -19.79 -0.10 1.67
N HIS A 200 -19.83 -0.68 0.47
CA HIS A 200 -20.27 -2.06 0.27
C HIS A 200 -19.22 -3.08 0.70
N LEU A 201 -17.96 -2.62 0.82
CA LEU A 201 -16.83 -3.42 1.20
C LEU A 201 -16.24 -2.89 2.51
N THR A 202 -15.77 -3.78 3.36
CA THR A 202 -14.85 -3.39 4.44
C THR A 202 -13.48 -3.16 3.83
N GLN A 203 -12.96 -1.94 3.90
CA GLN A 203 -11.67 -1.65 3.29
C GLN A 203 -10.53 -1.57 4.33
N VAL A 204 -9.33 -1.98 3.91
CA VAL A 204 -8.11 -1.86 4.73
C VAL A 204 -7.08 -1.11 3.91
N VAL A 205 -6.59 0.02 4.44
CA VAL A 205 -5.77 0.98 3.68
C VAL A 205 -4.61 1.56 4.50
N GLY A 206 -3.57 2.00 3.80
CA GLY A 206 -2.46 2.80 4.30
C GLY A 206 -2.60 4.28 3.91
N HIS A 207 -1.56 4.85 3.30
CA HIS A 207 -1.49 6.14 2.59
C HIS A 207 -1.73 7.40 3.43
N THR A 208 -2.78 7.44 4.22
CA THR A 208 -3.09 8.60 5.06
C THR A 208 -2.61 8.35 6.47
N PRO A 209 -1.60 9.12 6.96
CA PRO A 209 -1.07 8.93 8.29
C PRO A 209 -2.13 9.10 9.38
N VAL A 210 -2.14 8.16 10.33
CA VAL A 210 -3.05 8.16 11.48
C VAL A 210 -2.27 7.95 12.79
N PRO A 211 -2.74 8.54 13.91
CA PRO A 211 -2.05 8.39 15.21
C PRO A 211 -2.01 6.96 15.73
N THR A 212 -3.03 6.18 15.42
CA THR A 212 -3.18 4.76 15.73
C THR A 212 -4.04 4.12 14.65
N VAL A 213 -4.08 2.79 14.54
CA VAL A 213 -5.02 2.11 13.65
C VAL A 213 -6.44 2.62 13.91
N LEU A 214 -7.10 3.12 12.89
CA LEU A 214 -8.36 3.84 12.99
C LEU A 214 -9.44 3.16 12.14
N HIS A 215 -10.64 2.97 12.69
CA HIS A 215 -11.81 2.47 11.96
C HIS A 215 -12.84 3.60 11.77
N GLU A 216 -13.07 4.00 10.54
CA GLU A 216 -14.06 5.00 10.16
C GLU A 216 -14.65 4.65 8.78
N HIS A 217 -15.95 4.90 8.59
CA HIS A 217 -16.62 4.77 7.29
C HIS A 217 -16.40 3.41 6.59
N ASP A 218 -16.50 2.30 7.36
CA ASP A 218 -16.23 0.93 6.90
C ASP A 218 -14.80 0.70 6.36
N ALA A 219 -13.85 1.59 6.71
CA ALA A 219 -12.44 1.45 6.39
C ALA A 219 -11.55 1.43 7.64
N TRP A 220 -10.51 0.62 7.59
CA TRP A 220 -9.41 0.57 8.54
C TRP A 220 -8.20 1.29 7.96
N PHE A 221 -7.82 2.41 8.58
CA PHE A 221 -6.64 3.19 8.20
C PHE A 221 -5.44 2.74 9.04
N CYS A 222 -4.37 2.31 8.39
CA CYS A 222 -3.26 1.59 9.01
C CYS A 222 -1.89 2.26 8.83
N ASP A 223 -1.80 3.47 8.23
CA ASP A 223 -0.52 4.16 8.13
C ASP A 223 -0.14 4.81 9.48
N THR A 224 0.43 3.99 10.36
CA THR A 224 0.90 4.39 11.69
C THR A 224 2.43 4.53 11.75
N PHE A 225 3.14 4.32 10.63
CA PHE A 225 4.60 4.37 10.56
C PHE A 225 5.15 5.63 9.91
N SER A 226 4.30 6.43 9.26
CA SER A 226 4.72 7.67 8.64
C SER A 226 5.29 8.67 9.64
N THR A 227 6.24 9.48 9.17
CA THR A 227 6.95 10.48 9.97
C THR A 227 6.81 11.87 9.37
N MET A 228 6.93 12.87 10.21
CA MET A 228 7.12 14.27 9.79
C MET A 228 8.48 14.44 9.11
N SER A 229 8.70 15.56 8.44
CA SER A 229 9.96 15.86 7.73
C SER A 229 11.19 15.96 8.65
N ASP A 230 10.98 16.18 9.94
CA ASP A 230 12.03 16.18 10.96
C ASP A 230 12.32 14.77 11.52
N GLY A 231 11.59 13.74 11.04
CA GLY A 231 11.71 12.35 11.47
C GLY A 231 10.88 11.98 12.69
N SER A 232 10.11 12.91 13.27
CA SER A 232 9.22 12.59 14.38
C SER A 232 8.07 11.69 13.91
N PRO A 233 7.70 10.63 14.67
CA PRO A 233 6.61 9.74 14.29
C PRO A 233 5.25 10.46 14.34
N ILE A 234 4.38 10.14 13.39
CA ILE A 234 2.98 10.61 13.38
C ILE A 234 2.12 9.62 14.16
N GLY A 235 2.32 8.33 13.96
CA GLY A 235 1.54 7.27 14.59
C GLY A 235 2.32 6.50 15.67
N ASP A 236 1.60 5.62 16.36
CA ASP A 236 2.09 4.80 17.46
C ASP A 236 2.75 3.48 17.01
N GLY A 237 2.77 3.22 15.70
CA GLY A 237 3.32 2.01 15.12
C GLY A 237 2.43 0.78 15.29
N SER A 238 1.17 0.91 15.66
CA SER A 238 0.24 -0.21 15.77
C SER A 238 -0.04 -0.85 14.41
N LEU A 239 -0.34 -2.15 14.44
CA LEU A 239 -0.70 -2.97 13.27
C LEU A 239 -2.18 -3.39 13.39
N LEU A 240 -2.80 -3.75 12.29
CA LEU A 240 -4.17 -4.29 12.29
C LEU A 240 -4.13 -5.81 12.12
N MET A 241 -4.85 -6.53 12.97
CA MET A 241 -5.04 -7.96 12.88
C MET A 241 -6.49 -8.30 12.54
N LEU A 242 -6.68 -9.22 11.60
CA LEU A 242 -7.95 -9.90 11.35
C LEU A 242 -7.85 -11.35 11.81
N SER A 243 -8.81 -11.78 12.60
CA SER A 243 -8.98 -13.18 13.03
C SER A 243 -10.45 -13.60 12.97
N GLU A 244 -10.78 -14.81 13.40
CA GLU A 244 -12.18 -15.27 13.52
C GLU A 244 -13.05 -14.37 14.42
N GLY A 245 -12.42 -13.68 15.38
CA GLY A 245 -13.08 -12.73 16.26
C GLY A 245 -13.27 -11.33 15.67
N GLY A 246 -12.86 -11.09 14.42
CA GLY A 246 -12.91 -9.80 13.75
C GLY A 246 -11.58 -9.06 13.80
N PHE A 247 -11.64 -7.75 13.52
CA PHE A 247 -10.49 -6.87 13.51
C PHE A 247 -10.11 -6.36 14.90
N TYR A 248 -8.81 -6.27 15.17
CA TYR A 248 -8.26 -5.61 16.37
C TYR A 248 -6.86 -5.05 16.12
N SER A 249 -6.53 -3.99 16.84
CA SER A 249 -5.19 -3.40 16.79
C SER A 249 -4.21 -4.20 17.66
N VAL A 250 -2.97 -4.37 17.18
CA VAL A 250 -1.87 -4.98 17.93
C VAL A 250 -0.68 -4.04 17.98
N PRO A 251 0.00 -3.92 19.14
CA PRO A 251 1.19 -3.09 19.24
C PRO A 251 2.36 -3.73 18.47
N LEU A 252 3.19 -2.89 17.84
CA LEU A 252 4.42 -3.33 17.19
C LEU A 252 5.41 -3.90 18.22
N LEU A 253 5.56 -3.20 19.35
CA LEU A 253 6.34 -3.62 20.51
C LEU A 253 5.38 -4.19 21.56
N GLY A 254 5.61 -5.41 21.97
CA GLY A 254 4.87 -6.10 23.02
C GLY A 254 5.71 -6.27 24.27
#